data_19429979a10f3d207e4bf93c5b5a6c64
#
_entry.id   19429979a10f3d207e4bf93c5b5a6c64
#
_cell.length_a   1.000
_cell.length_b   1.000
_cell.length_c   1.000
_cell.angle_alpha   90.00
_cell.angle_beta   90.00
_cell.angle_gamma   90.00
#
_symmetry.space_group_name_H-M   'P 1'
#
loop_
_entity.id
_entity.type
_entity.pdbx_description
1 polymer ?
#
loop_
_entity_poly.entity_id
_entity_poly.type
_entity_poly.pdbx_seq_one_letter_code
_entity_poly.pdbx_strand_id
1 'polypeptide(L)'
;MQDVGGRAGLGDMIKGGIVPFVLLGSGFAQAGLSSSAFGQAVTPYYPPPPAPGYVYTLPYGGYPTYAGAAVSSATTAGDIYCVQGSATQNVQITKIGMSAIATAAGAITISIIVRSSIDTGGTANPVTLESYDQNKPAATATAVSYDVPPTNGAQIAMVRTANVAAGTRGGANEIGNVLFRFEPSPLILRGTSQFACINVSAVGAGAQISVFHEHIETTVGFP
;
A
#
# COMPACT_ATOMS: atom_id res chain seq x y z
N MET A 1 4.85 49.21 -40.29
CA MET A 1 6.11 49.75 -39.81
C MET A 1 6.64 48.83 -38.73
N GLN A 2 7.81 48.24 -39.06
CA GLN A 2 8.79 47.51 -38.21
C GLN A 2 8.25 46.26 -37.51
N ASP A 3 8.45 45.03 -37.90
CA ASP A 3 9.61 44.25 -38.37
C ASP A 3 10.86 44.37 -37.45
N VAL A 4 11.15 43.29 -36.71
CA VAL A 4 12.44 42.75 -36.26
C VAL A 4 12.09 41.37 -35.63
N GLY A 5 12.36 40.23 -36.14
CA GLY A 5 13.58 39.71 -36.74
C GLY A 5 14.54 39.17 -35.66
N GLY A 6 14.47 37.87 -35.37
CA GLY A 6 15.37 37.23 -34.42
C GLY A 6 15.34 35.71 -34.51
N ARG A 7 15.80 35.15 -35.60
CA ARG A 7 16.29 33.77 -35.72
C ARG A 7 17.70 33.69 -35.13
N ALA A 8 17.88 32.79 -34.18
CA ALA A 8 19.20 32.21 -33.91
C ALA A 8 18.90 30.83 -33.33
N GLY A 9 19.35 29.72 -33.75
CA GLY A 9 20.64 29.40 -34.38
C GLY A 9 20.90 28.00 -33.84
N LEU A 10 20.71 27.01 -34.72
CA LEU A 10 21.09 25.61 -34.50
C LEU A 10 22.59 25.51 -34.28
N GLY A 11 23.00 24.59 -33.46
CA GLY A 11 24.24 23.88 -33.67
C GLY A 11 25.22 24.03 -32.53
N ASP A 12 25.32 22.96 -31.75
CA ASP A 12 26.66 22.40 -31.60
C ASP A 12 26.59 20.96 -31.18
N MET A 13 26.96 20.12 -32.09
CA MET A 13 27.33 18.72 -31.88
C MET A 13 28.58 18.66 -31.02
N ILE A 14 28.46 18.15 -29.83
CA ILE A 14 29.63 17.72 -29.05
C ILE A 14 29.98 16.30 -29.48
N LYS A 15 30.97 16.22 -30.36
CA LYS A 15 31.70 14.99 -30.67
C LYS A 15 32.41 14.52 -29.39
N GLY A 16 31.98 13.42 -28.86
CA GLY A 16 32.66 12.71 -27.78
C GLY A 16 34.00 12.15 -28.27
N GLY A 17 35.07 12.83 -27.94
CA GLY A 17 36.43 12.33 -28.09
C GLY A 17 36.76 11.31 -27.01
N ILE A 18 37.05 10.09 -27.41
CA ILE A 18 37.62 9.06 -26.54
C ILE A 18 39.05 9.52 -26.22
N VAL A 19 39.30 9.86 -24.96
CA VAL A 19 40.66 10.13 -24.48
C VAL A 19 41.28 8.80 -24.05
N PRO A 20 42.38 8.34 -24.66
CA PRO A 20 43.06 7.16 -24.17
C PRO A 20 43.81 7.51 -22.87
N PHE A 21 43.45 6.85 -21.80
CA PHE A 21 44.16 6.94 -20.52
C PHE A 21 45.52 6.22 -20.69
N VAL A 22 46.58 6.98 -20.80
CA VAL A 22 47.95 6.45 -20.74
C VAL A 22 48.26 6.19 -19.29
N LEU A 23 48.39 4.92 -18.91
CA LEU A 23 48.89 4.48 -17.61
C LEU A 23 50.39 4.76 -17.55
N LEU A 24 50.78 5.88 -16.97
CA LEU A 24 52.19 6.11 -16.58
C LEU A 24 52.43 5.30 -15.30
N GLY A 25 53.17 4.22 -15.47
CA GLY A 25 53.72 3.44 -14.36
C GLY A 25 54.69 4.23 -13.51
N SER A 26 54.25 4.70 -12.36
CA SER A 26 55.12 5.10 -11.28
C SER A 26 55.16 3.95 -10.24
N GLY A 27 56.29 3.27 -10.23
CA GLY A 27 56.57 2.22 -9.23
C GLY A 27 56.54 2.77 -7.82
N PHE A 28 55.49 2.52 -7.14
CA PHE A 28 55.46 2.58 -5.67
C PHE A 28 55.87 1.19 -5.15
N ALA A 29 57.00 1.16 -4.47
CA ALA A 29 57.40 0.02 -3.72
C ALA A 29 56.28 -0.30 -2.72
N GLN A 30 55.58 -1.39 -2.93
CA GLN A 30 54.67 -1.96 -1.94
C GLN A 30 55.46 -2.40 -0.75
N ALA A 31 55.49 -1.56 0.29
CA ALA A 31 55.80 -2.01 1.64
C ALA A 31 54.79 -3.10 2.00
N GLY A 32 55.26 -4.30 2.24
CA GLY A 32 54.46 -5.48 2.52
C GLY A 32 53.49 -5.26 3.66
N LEU A 33 52.25 -4.90 3.31
CA LEU A 33 51.11 -5.14 4.19
C LEU A 33 50.74 -6.61 4.01
N SER A 34 50.99 -7.40 5.03
CA SER A 34 50.60 -8.80 5.04
C SER A 34 49.12 -8.91 4.73
N SER A 35 48.82 -9.61 3.67
CA SER A 35 47.45 -9.86 3.15
C SER A 35 46.56 -10.72 4.05
N SER A 36 46.91 -10.83 5.34
CA SER A 36 46.17 -11.65 6.30
C SER A 36 45.04 -10.94 7.06
N ALA A 37 44.81 -9.62 6.81
CA ALA A 37 43.76 -8.88 7.51
C ALA A 37 42.49 -8.63 6.70
N PHE A 38 42.46 -8.88 5.37
CA PHE A 38 41.30 -8.60 4.50
C PHE A 38 40.88 -9.76 3.63
N GLY A 39 41.11 -10.97 4.06
CA GLY A 39 40.88 -12.15 3.22
C GLY A 39 40.02 -13.23 3.82
N GLN A 40 39.06 -12.90 4.70
CA GLN A 40 37.93 -13.82 4.83
C GLN A 40 37.01 -13.57 3.61
N ALA A 41 37.19 -14.41 2.60
CA ALA A 41 36.14 -14.55 1.60
C ALA A 41 34.85 -14.88 2.37
N VAL A 42 33.95 -13.91 2.46
CA VAL A 42 32.59 -14.18 2.93
C VAL A 42 32.00 -15.07 1.86
N THR A 43 32.14 -16.38 2.05
CA THR A 43 31.37 -17.32 1.24
C THR A 43 29.91 -16.99 1.47
N PRO A 44 29.15 -16.63 0.43
CA PRO A 44 27.73 -16.39 0.61
C PRO A 44 27.16 -17.66 1.24
N TYR A 45 26.56 -17.53 2.41
CA TYR A 45 25.86 -18.62 3.06
C TYR A 45 24.64 -18.92 2.19
N TYR A 46 24.77 -19.92 1.34
CA TYR A 46 23.61 -20.56 0.73
C TYR A 46 23.07 -21.56 1.75
N PRO A 47 21.88 -21.31 2.33
CA PRO A 47 21.25 -22.33 3.15
C PRO A 47 21.16 -23.61 2.30
N PRO A 48 21.45 -24.77 2.89
CA PRO A 48 21.32 -26.05 2.16
C PRO A 48 19.91 -26.13 1.56
N PRO A 49 19.76 -26.71 0.36
CA PRO A 49 18.44 -26.92 -0.20
C PRO A 49 17.59 -27.69 0.83
N PRO A 50 16.33 -27.30 1.04
CA PRO A 50 15.48 -27.98 2.00
C PRO A 50 15.41 -29.47 1.66
N ALA A 51 15.40 -30.32 2.69
CA ALA A 51 15.22 -31.73 2.53
C ALA A 51 13.93 -32.02 1.73
N PRO A 52 13.88 -33.05 0.88
CA PRO A 52 12.68 -33.41 0.17
C PRO A 52 11.49 -33.53 1.13
N GLY A 53 10.45 -32.73 0.93
CA GLY A 53 9.31 -32.61 1.85
C GLY A 53 9.32 -31.36 2.75
N TYR A 54 10.37 -30.54 2.70
CA TYR A 54 10.37 -29.26 3.43
C TYR A 54 9.49 -28.27 2.68
N VAL A 55 8.38 -27.92 3.26
CA VAL A 55 7.53 -26.83 2.78
C VAL A 55 8.16 -25.53 3.27
N TYR A 56 8.60 -24.67 2.35
CA TYR A 56 8.93 -23.30 2.71
C TYR A 56 7.69 -22.65 3.30
N THR A 57 7.69 -22.43 4.59
CA THR A 57 6.71 -21.54 5.18
C THR A 57 7.13 -20.11 4.81
N LEU A 58 6.34 -19.48 3.97
CA LEU A 58 6.46 -18.03 3.74
C LEU A 58 6.45 -17.30 5.09
N PRO A 59 7.03 -16.08 5.21
CA PRO A 59 7.12 -15.33 6.47
C PRO A 59 5.80 -15.19 7.23
N TYR A 60 4.69 -15.43 6.59
CA TYR A 60 3.33 -15.46 7.15
C TYR A 60 2.75 -16.88 7.29
N GLY A 61 3.59 -17.91 7.39
CA GLY A 61 3.14 -19.27 7.70
C GLY A 61 2.31 -19.97 6.63
N GLY A 62 2.37 -19.52 5.37
CA GLY A 62 1.58 -20.12 4.28
C GLY A 62 0.08 -19.84 4.37
N TYR A 63 -0.34 -18.87 5.16
CA TYR A 63 -1.74 -18.44 5.22
C TYR A 63 -2.17 -17.73 3.94
N PRO A 64 -3.41 -17.94 3.49
CA PRO A 64 -3.92 -17.30 2.29
C PRO A 64 -4.02 -15.79 2.49
N THR A 65 -3.55 -15.03 1.51
CA THR A 65 -3.73 -13.59 1.44
C THR A 65 -4.95 -13.29 0.57
N TYR A 66 -5.82 -12.45 1.09
CA TYR A 66 -7.03 -11.98 0.43
C TYR A 66 -6.95 -10.49 0.18
N ALA A 67 -7.62 -10.05 -0.86
CA ALA A 67 -7.77 -8.64 -1.19
C ALA A 67 -9.24 -8.31 -1.48
N GLY A 68 -9.64 -7.11 -1.12
CA GLY A 68 -10.91 -6.52 -1.51
C GLY A 68 -10.70 -5.10 -1.99
N ALA A 69 -11.44 -4.71 -3.03
CA ALA A 69 -11.39 -3.37 -3.58
C ALA A 69 -12.79 -2.86 -3.90
N ALA A 70 -13.00 -1.56 -3.74
CA ALA A 70 -14.24 -0.88 -4.06
C ALA A 70 -14.01 0.57 -4.46
N VAL A 71 -15.02 1.15 -5.09
CA VAL A 71 -15.10 2.59 -5.33
C VAL A 71 -16.31 3.11 -4.58
N SER A 72 -16.12 4.09 -3.73
CA SER A 72 -17.18 4.82 -3.02
C SER A 72 -17.41 6.17 -3.70
N SER A 73 -18.67 6.54 -3.87
CA SER A 73 -19.11 7.85 -4.35
C SER A 73 -19.55 8.79 -3.21
N ALA A 74 -19.20 8.45 -1.96
CA ALA A 74 -19.58 9.24 -0.79
C ALA A 74 -19.07 10.68 -0.88
N THR A 75 -19.97 11.63 -0.59
CA THR A 75 -19.67 13.07 -0.59
C THR A 75 -19.69 13.67 0.82
N THR A 76 -20.21 12.95 1.80
CA THR A 76 -20.31 13.36 3.20
C THR A 76 -19.29 12.62 4.05
N ALA A 77 -18.98 13.19 5.22
CA ALA A 77 -18.09 12.54 6.19
C ALA A 77 -18.71 11.26 6.74
N GLY A 78 -17.88 10.25 6.99
CA GLY A 78 -18.31 9.00 7.58
C GLY A 78 -17.46 7.82 7.10
N ASP A 79 -17.90 6.62 7.47
CA ASP A 79 -17.26 5.40 7.03
C ASP A 79 -17.65 5.10 5.58
N ILE A 80 -16.65 4.86 4.74
CA ILE A 80 -16.84 4.57 3.32
C ILE A 80 -16.51 3.12 2.95
N TYR A 81 -15.78 2.45 3.84
CA TYR A 81 -15.36 1.07 3.65
C TYR A 81 -15.07 0.43 4.99
N CYS A 82 -15.60 -0.76 5.24
CA CYS A 82 -15.34 -1.51 6.45
C CYS A 82 -15.02 -2.97 6.13
N VAL A 83 -14.03 -3.51 6.85
CA VAL A 83 -13.70 -4.94 6.89
C VAL A 83 -14.15 -5.47 8.23
N GLN A 84 -14.97 -6.52 8.24
CA GLN A 84 -15.42 -7.22 9.44
C GLN A 84 -14.53 -8.42 9.70
N GLY A 85 -14.21 -8.67 10.95
CA GLY A 85 -13.52 -9.88 11.37
C GLY A 85 -14.36 -11.15 11.14
N SER A 86 -13.72 -12.30 11.25
CA SER A 86 -14.31 -13.62 11.01
C SER A 86 -14.74 -14.30 12.31
N ALA A 87 -15.75 -15.14 12.25
CA ALA A 87 -16.16 -16.00 13.37
C ALA A 87 -15.17 -17.12 13.66
N THR A 88 -14.39 -17.54 12.65
CA THR A 88 -13.56 -18.76 12.69
C THR A 88 -12.07 -18.50 12.52
N GLN A 89 -11.69 -17.29 12.06
CA GLN A 89 -10.32 -16.92 11.77
C GLN A 89 -9.97 -15.57 12.42
N ASN A 90 -8.69 -15.34 12.71
CA ASN A 90 -8.17 -14.01 12.95
C ASN A 90 -7.90 -13.33 11.61
N VAL A 91 -8.47 -12.17 11.40
CA VAL A 91 -8.26 -11.36 10.20
C VAL A 91 -7.14 -10.37 10.48
N GLN A 92 -6.02 -10.49 9.77
CA GLN A 92 -4.83 -9.66 9.94
C GLN A 92 -4.69 -8.74 8.74
N ILE A 93 -5.12 -7.50 8.87
CA ILE A 93 -5.00 -6.50 7.79
C ILE A 93 -3.54 -6.06 7.71
N THR A 94 -2.93 -6.24 6.54
CA THR A 94 -1.54 -5.91 6.26
C THR A 94 -1.40 -4.59 5.52
N LYS A 95 -2.37 -4.26 4.66
CA LYS A 95 -2.37 -3.02 3.87
C LYS A 95 -3.77 -2.47 3.68
N ILE A 96 -3.86 -1.15 3.64
CA ILE A 96 -5.02 -0.40 3.18
C ILE A 96 -4.52 0.71 2.27
N GLY A 97 -5.00 0.76 1.05
CA GLY A 97 -4.66 1.80 0.10
C GLY A 97 -5.90 2.54 -0.38
N MET A 98 -5.72 3.81 -0.68
CA MET A 98 -6.79 4.68 -1.17
C MET A 98 -6.26 5.67 -2.20
N SER A 99 -7.12 6.02 -3.13
CA SER A 99 -6.95 7.18 -4.00
C SER A 99 -8.27 7.94 -4.13
N ALA A 100 -8.20 9.24 -4.30
CA ALA A 100 -9.39 10.08 -4.39
C ALA A 100 -9.29 11.08 -5.54
N ILE A 101 -10.37 11.21 -6.29
CA ILE A 101 -10.59 12.27 -7.28
C ILE A 101 -11.89 12.99 -6.94
N ALA A 102 -11.95 14.29 -7.24
CA ALA A 102 -13.15 15.11 -7.04
C ALA A 102 -13.35 16.06 -8.22
N THR A 103 -14.51 16.71 -8.31
CA THR A 103 -14.76 17.76 -9.32
C THR A 103 -14.03 19.07 -8.99
N ALA A 104 -13.68 19.27 -7.73
CA ALA A 104 -12.87 20.39 -7.28
C ALA A 104 -11.75 19.89 -6.38
N ALA A 105 -10.57 20.51 -6.47
CA ALA A 105 -9.45 20.18 -5.60
C ALA A 105 -9.80 20.44 -4.14
N GLY A 106 -9.37 19.56 -3.24
CA GLY A 106 -9.63 19.69 -1.81
C GLY A 106 -8.74 18.77 -1.00
N ALA A 107 -8.74 18.95 0.32
CA ALA A 107 -8.08 18.05 1.24
C ALA A 107 -9.12 17.13 1.89
N ILE A 108 -8.80 15.85 1.95
CA ILE A 108 -9.60 14.82 2.61
C ILE A 108 -8.77 14.27 3.75
N THR A 109 -9.32 14.31 4.97
CA THR A 109 -8.74 13.55 6.08
C THR A 109 -9.26 12.14 6.05
N ILE A 110 -8.35 11.18 6.09
CA ILE A 110 -8.64 9.74 6.07
C ILE A 110 -8.18 9.17 7.40
N SER A 111 -9.03 8.39 8.04
CA SER A 111 -8.72 7.73 9.30
C SER A 111 -9.06 6.26 9.22
N ILE A 112 -8.16 5.41 9.73
CA ILE A 112 -8.45 3.98 9.95
C ILE A 112 -8.92 3.84 11.39
N ILE A 113 -10.18 3.41 11.54
CA ILE A 113 -10.88 3.33 12.82
C ILE A 113 -11.28 1.89 13.09
N VAL A 114 -10.98 1.41 14.29
CA VAL A 114 -11.50 0.13 14.80
C VAL A 114 -12.80 0.37 15.53
N ARG A 115 -13.82 -0.43 15.19
CA ARG A 115 -15.15 -0.36 15.80
C ARG A 115 -15.52 -1.67 16.46
N SER A 116 -16.39 -1.60 17.47
CA SER A 116 -16.93 -2.74 18.22
C SER A 116 -18.39 -3.07 17.86
N SER A 117 -18.98 -2.32 16.97
CA SER A 117 -20.32 -2.59 16.46
C SER A 117 -20.40 -2.27 14.98
N ILE A 118 -21.34 -2.92 14.30
CA ILE A 118 -21.61 -2.68 12.89
C ILE A 118 -22.16 -1.26 12.68
N ASP A 119 -21.81 -0.69 11.55
CA ASP A 119 -22.44 0.52 11.05
C ASP A 119 -23.89 0.26 10.64
N THR A 120 -24.76 1.25 10.78
CA THR A 120 -26.18 1.11 10.47
C THR A 120 -26.68 2.16 9.47
N GLY A 121 -27.55 1.76 8.57
CA GLY A 121 -28.06 2.65 7.52
C GLY A 121 -27.03 2.88 6.41
N GLY A 122 -27.17 3.99 5.70
CA GLY A 122 -26.36 4.29 4.52
C GLY A 122 -26.75 3.44 3.29
N THR A 123 -25.95 3.54 2.24
CA THR A 123 -26.07 2.69 1.05
C THR A 123 -24.88 1.76 0.99
N ALA A 124 -25.08 0.53 1.42
CA ALA A 124 -24.04 -0.50 1.57
C ALA A 124 -23.94 -1.37 0.31
N ASN A 125 -22.73 -1.57 -0.18
CA ASN A 125 -22.40 -2.45 -1.29
C ASN A 125 -21.45 -3.55 -0.78
N PRO A 126 -21.84 -4.83 -0.79
CA PRO A 126 -20.93 -5.92 -0.44
C PRO A 126 -19.71 -5.94 -1.36
N VAL A 127 -18.54 -6.18 -0.77
CA VAL A 127 -17.28 -6.27 -1.51
C VAL A 127 -16.83 -7.72 -1.55
N THR A 128 -16.58 -8.21 -2.76
CA THR A 128 -16.00 -9.55 -2.96
C THR A 128 -14.55 -9.56 -2.49
N LEU A 129 -14.21 -10.55 -1.66
CA LEU A 129 -12.85 -10.78 -1.20
C LEU A 129 -12.26 -11.94 -1.98
N GLU A 130 -11.19 -11.64 -2.73
CA GLU A 130 -10.53 -12.62 -3.59
C GLU A 130 -9.20 -13.07 -2.99
N SER A 131 -8.92 -14.37 -3.11
CA SER A 131 -7.63 -14.92 -2.73
C SER A 131 -6.60 -14.69 -3.84
N TYR A 132 -5.38 -14.33 -3.48
CA TYR A 132 -4.25 -14.33 -4.43
C TYR A 132 -3.86 -15.75 -4.88
N ASP A 133 -4.24 -16.76 -4.13
CA ASP A 133 -4.08 -18.16 -4.50
C ASP A 133 -5.46 -18.78 -4.78
N GLN A 134 -5.75 -19.05 -6.05
CA GLN A 134 -7.04 -19.58 -6.51
C GLN A 134 -7.36 -20.98 -5.97
N ASN A 135 -6.37 -21.68 -5.39
CA ASN A 135 -6.56 -22.98 -4.76
C ASN A 135 -6.90 -22.88 -3.26
N LYS A 136 -7.01 -21.68 -2.71
CA LYS A 136 -7.36 -21.47 -1.31
C LYS A 136 -8.88 -21.32 -1.14
N PRO A 137 -9.40 -21.63 0.05
CA PRO A 137 -10.82 -21.44 0.34
C PRO A 137 -11.21 -19.96 0.22
N ALA A 138 -12.49 -19.69 0.05
CA ALA A 138 -13.02 -18.33 0.10
C ALA A 138 -12.70 -17.65 1.44
N ALA A 139 -12.59 -16.32 1.43
CA ALA A 139 -12.42 -15.54 2.63
C ALA A 139 -13.57 -15.77 3.62
N THR A 140 -13.25 -15.79 4.91
CA THR A 140 -14.22 -15.87 5.99
C THR A 140 -14.55 -14.50 6.59
N ALA A 141 -13.68 -13.51 6.38
CA ALA A 141 -13.96 -12.10 6.60
C ALA A 141 -15.01 -11.60 5.60
N THR A 142 -15.64 -10.48 5.92
CA THR A 142 -16.51 -9.77 4.98
C THR A 142 -16.06 -8.31 4.86
N ALA A 143 -16.41 -7.68 3.73
CA ALA A 143 -16.16 -6.27 3.56
C ALA A 143 -17.36 -5.59 2.89
N VAL A 144 -17.54 -4.32 3.19
CA VAL A 144 -18.61 -3.49 2.65
C VAL A 144 -18.05 -2.11 2.31
N SER A 145 -18.51 -1.56 1.18
CA SER A 145 -18.30 -0.16 0.84
C SER A 145 -19.63 0.61 0.92
N TYR A 146 -19.55 1.91 1.16
CA TYR A 146 -20.74 2.76 1.30
C TYR A 146 -20.65 3.91 0.30
N ASP A 147 -21.73 4.08 -0.49
CA ASP A 147 -21.90 5.26 -1.36
C ASP A 147 -22.54 6.43 -0.60
N VAL A 148 -23.39 6.10 0.37
CA VAL A 148 -23.90 7.03 1.38
C VAL A 148 -23.37 6.54 2.72
N PRO A 149 -22.53 7.32 3.43
CA PRO A 149 -22.00 6.91 4.71
C PRO A 149 -23.09 6.54 5.70
N PRO A 150 -22.89 5.47 6.48
CA PRO A 150 -23.83 5.01 7.50
C PRO A 150 -23.74 5.86 8.78
N THR A 151 -24.62 5.58 9.73
CA THR A 151 -24.38 5.93 11.13
C THR A 151 -23.29 5.02 11.66
N ASN A 152 -22.18 5.61 12.05
CA ASN A 152 -20.99 4.87 12.46
C ASN A 152 -21.22 4.06 13.72
N GLY A 153 -20.74 2.84 13.75
CA GLY A 153 -20.69 2.00 14.94
C GLY A 153 -19.77 2.54 16.03
N ALA A 154 -19.81 1.95 17.21
CA ALA A 154 -19.03 2.40 18.34
C ALA A 154 -17.51 2.28 18.07
N GLN A 155 -16.78 3.37 18.22
CA GLN A 155 -15.34 3.43 18.00
C GLN A 155 -14.59 2.84 19.21
N ILE A 156 -13.63 1.96 18.95
CA ILE A 156 -12.64 1.47 19.92
C ILE A 156 -11.37 2.32 19.85
N ALA A 157 -10.83 2.51 18.63
CA ALA A 157 -9.57 3.20 18.42
C ALA A 157 -9.49 3.84 17.03
N MET A 158 -8.70 4.90 16.92
CA MET A 158 -8.18 5.42 15.65
C MET A 158 -6.72 4.99 15.53
N VAL A 159 -6.40 4.14 14.57
CA VAL A 159 -5.06 3.54 14.47
C VAL A 159 -4.13 4.26 13.49
N ARG A 160 -4.68 4.94 12.50
CA ARG A 160 -3.93 5.74 11.52
C ARG A 160 -4.79 6.91 11.04
N THR A 161 -4.13 8.00 10.66
CA THR A 161 -4.76 9.12 9.96
C THR A 161 -3.79 9.72 8.95
N ALA A 162 -4.31 10.25 7.87
CA ALA A 162 -3.57 10.97 6.84
C ALA A 162 -4.45 12.04 6.20
N ASN A 163 -3.81 13.10 5.68
CA ASN A 163 -4.47 14.07 4.83
C ASN A 163 -4.05 13.80 3.38
N VAL A 164 -5.02 13.73 2.49
CA VAL A 164 -4.81 13.48 1.06
C VAL A 164 -5.42 14.63 0.28
N ALA A 165 -4.69 15.14 -0.69
CA ALA A 165 -5.25 16.08 -1.65
C ALA A 165 -6.09 15.29 -2.68
N ALA A 166 -7.38 15.59 -2.80
CA ALA A 166 -8.17 15.11 -3.92
C ALA A 166 -7.83 15.95 -5.15
N GLY A 167 -7.30 15.30 -6.19
CA GLY A 167 -7.07 15.93 -7.49
C GLY A 167 -8.38 16.25 -8.21
N THR A 168 -8.36 17.24 -9.10
CA THR A 168 -9.51 17.53 -9.98
C THR A 168 -9.59 16.52 -11.12
N ARG A 169 -10.80 16.02 -11.36
CA ARG A 169 -11.08 15.13 -12.49
C ARG A 169 -10.76 15.84 -13.81
N GLY A 170 -9.80 15.32 -14.59
CA GLY A 170 -9.37 15.94 -15.85
C GLY A 170 -8.34 17.06 -15.72
N GLY A 171 -7.89 17.40 -14.53
CA GLY A 171 -6.79 18.35 -14.28
C GLY A 171 -5.44 17.65 -14.27
N ALA A 172 -4.37 18.43 -14.45
CA ALA A 172 -2.98 17.95 -14.35
C ALA A 172 -2.53 17.68 -12.89
N ASN A 173 -3.41 17.86 -11.92
CA ASN A 173 -3.10 17.64 -10.51
C ASN A 173 -3.10 16.14 -10.20
N GLU A 174 -2.07 15.72 -9.51
CA GLU A 174 -1.91 14.34 -9.08
C GLU A 174 -3.10 13.88 -8.25
N ILE A 175 -3.57 12.67 -8.56
CA ILE A 175 -4.56 11.98 -7.74
C ILE A 175 -3.89 11.71 -6.39
N GLY A 176 -4.46 12.26 -5.33
CA GLY A 176 -3.99 11.97 -3.98
C GLY A 176 -4.13 10.48 -3.69
N ASN A 177 -3.04 9.85 -3.32
CA ASN A 177 -3.05 8.47 -2.86
C ASN A 177 -2.40 8.34 -1.49
N VAL A 178 -2.84 7.35 -0.74
CA VAL A 178 -2.24 6.96 0.52
C VAL A 178 -2.22 5.45 0.65
N LEU A 179 -1.12 4.94 1.20
CA LEU A 179 -0.96 3.53 1.50
C LEU A 179 -0.56 3.37 2.97
N PHE A 180 -1.45 2.81 3.77
CA PHE A 180 -1.16 2.39 5.13
C PHE A 180 -0.65 0.95 5.11
N ARG A 181 0.57 0.76 5.61
CA ARG A 181 1.19 -0.56 5.81
C ARG A 181 1.17 -0.87 7.30
N PHE A 182 0.75 -2.08 7.63
CA PHE A 182 0.69 -2.58 9.00
C PHE A 182 1.71 -3.70 9.26
N GLU A 183 2.71 -3.82 8.39
CA GLU A 183 3.82 -4.76 8.58
C GLU A 183 4.95 -4.11 9.40
N PRO A 184 5.60 -4.83 10.31
CA PRO A 184 5.44 -6.25 10.65
C PRO A 184 4.31 -6.54 11.66
N SER A 185 3.56 -5.53 12.11
CA SER A 185 2.49 -5.67 13.12
C SER A 185 1.13 -5.41 12.48
N PRO A 186 0.47 -6.43 11.94
CA PRO A 186 -0.83 -6.28 11.28
C PRO A 186 -1.91 -5.79 12.24
N LEU A 187 -2.92 -5.11 11.69
CA LEU A 187 -4.13 -4.79 12.43
C LEU A 187 -5.00 -6.04 12.53
N ILE A 188 -5.23 -6.55 13.74
CA ILE A 188 -5.90 -7.82 13.96
C ILE A 188 -7.35 -7.59 14.37
N LEU A 189 -8.28 -8.22 13.64
CA LEU A 189 -9.69 -8.30 13.98
C LEU A 189 -10.00 -9.73 14.45
N ARG A 190 -10.62 -9.83 15.64
CA ARG A 190 -11.01 -11.10 16.26
C ARG A 190 -12.52 -11.15 16.43
N GLY A 191 -13.12 -12.13 15.76
CA GLY A 191 -14.58 -12.31 15.81
C GLY A 191 -15.35 -11.28 14.97
N THR A 192 -16.61 -11.52 14.80
CA THR A 192 -17.52 -10.73 13.95
C THR A 192 -17.96 -9.39 14.55
N SER A 193 -17.60 -9.11 15.80
CA SER A 193 -17.89 -7.83 16.46
C SER A 193 -16.80 -6.78 16.29
N GLN A 194 -15.72 -7.09 15.56
CA GLN A 194 -14.65 -6.14 15.30
C GLN A 194 -14.61 -5.76 13.83
N PHE A 195 -14.47 -4.46 13.59
CA PHE A 195 -14.45 -3.87 12.25
C PHE A 195 -13.25 -2.93 12.13
N ALA A 196 -12.59 -2.95 10.99
CA ALA A 196 -11.65 -1.90 10.58
C ALA A 196 -12.30 -1.07 9.50
N CYS A 197 -12.61 0.17 9.79
CA CYS A 197 -13.30 1.06 8.89
C CYS A 197 -12.40 2.19 8.41
N ILE A 198 -12.59 2.58 7.18
CA ILE A 198 -11.98 3.75 6.57
C ILE A 198 -13.02 4.87 6.68
N ASN A 199 -12.71 5.82 7.54
CA ASN A 199 -13.51 7.01 7.76
C ASN A 199 -12.87 8.20 7.04
N VAL A 200 -13.69 8.96 6.33
CA VAL A 200 -13.24 10.16 5.62
C VAL A 200 -13.94 11.40 6.15
N SER A 201 -13.25 12.54 6.13
CA SER A 201 -13.90 13.84 6.25
C SER A 201 -14.78 14.10 5.04
N ALA A 202 -15.60 15.15 5.08
CA ALA A 202 -16.41 15.52 3.92
C ALA A 202 -15.54 15.70 2.68
N VAL A 203 -15.96 15.08 1.58
CA VAL A 203 -15.34 15.18 0.26
C VAL A 203 -16.23 16.03 -0.64
N GLY A 204 -15.62 16.78 -1.56
CA GLY A 204 -16.37 17.61 -2.49
C GLY A 204 -17.33 16.83 -3.37
N ALA A 205 -18.28 17.52 -3.96
CA ALA A 205 -19.24 16.91 -4.90
C ALA A 205 -18.53 16.18 -6.05
N GLY A 206 -19.11 15.07 -6.50
CA GLY A 206 -18.55 14.24 -7.56
C GLY A 206 -17.25 13.53 -7.21
N ALA A 207 -16.92 13.41 -5.92
CA ALA A 207 -15.80 12.63 -5.47
C ALA A 207 -16.00 11.14 -5.79
N GLN A 208 -14.89 10.49 -6.14
CA GLN A 208 -14.79 9.05 -6.20
C GLN A 208 -13.56 8.64 -5.39
N ILE A 209 -13.74 7.73 -4.47
CA ILE A 209 -12.68 7.22 -3.61
C ILE A 209 -12.52 5.74 -3.89
N SER A 210 -11.40 5.39 -4.49
CA SER A 210 -11.02 4.00 -4.68
C SER A 210 -10.30 3.51 -3.45
N VAL A 211 -10.72 2.38 -2.91
CA VAL A 211 -10.17 1.74 -1.72
C VAL A 211 -9.77 0.33 -2.05
N PHE A 212 -8.67 -0.13 -1.51
CA PHE A 212 -8.35 -1.55 -1.43
C PHE A 212 -7.77 -1.90 -0.07
N HIS A 213 -7.90 -3.16 0.33
CA HIS A 213 -7.18 -3.70 1.46
C HIS A 213 -6.62 -5.08 1.14
N GLU A 214 -5.58 -5.47 1.87
CA GLU A 214 -5.04 -6.83 1.88
C GLU A 214 -5.04 -7.34 3.32
N HIS A 215 -5.41 -8.61 3.49
CA HIS A 215 -5.41 -9.27 4.78
C HIS A 215 -5.03 -10.74 4.66
N ILE A 216 -4.66 -11.32 5.79
CA ILE A 216 -4.37 -12.73 5.96
C ILE A 216 -5.38 -13.29 6.96
N GLU A 217 -5.88 -14.48 6.70
CA GLU A 217 -6.72 -15.20 7.65
C GLU A 217 -5.93 -16.33 8.30
N THR A 218 -5.89 -16.34 9.63
CA THR A 218 -5.16 -17.35 10.40
C THR A 218 -6.11 -18.04 11.35
N THR A 219 -5.90 -19.35 11.58
CA THR A 219 -6.69 -20.08 12.58
C THR A 219 -6.61 -19.40 13.95
N VAL A 220 -7.72 -19.38 14.67
CA VAL A 220 -7.80 -18.87 16.05
C VAL A 220 -6.94 -19.76 16.93
N GLY A 221 -5.78 -19.29 17.31
CA GLY A 221 -4.81 -20.02 18.11
C GLY A 221 -3.40 -19.50 17.84
N PHE A 222 -3.09 -18.30 18.35
CA PHE A 222 -1.70 -18.01 18.66
C PHE A 222 -1.37 -18.63 20.00
N PRO A 223 -0.21 -19.31 20.10
CA PRO A 223 0.33 -19.72 21.39
C PRO A 223 0.61 -18.53 22.29
#